data_2e7833e408729ab28b2d758d26bb9d89
#
_entry.id   2e7833e408729ab28b2d758d26bb9d89
#
_cell.length_a   1.000
_cell.length_b   1.000
_cell.length_c   1.000
_cell.angle_alpha   90.00
_cell.angle_beta   90.00
_cell.angle_gamma   90.00
#
_symmetry.space_group_name_H-M   'P 1'
#
loop_
_entity.id
_entity.type
_entity.pdbx_description
1 polymer ?
#
loop_
_entity_poly.entity_id
_entity_poly.type
_entity_poly.pdbx_seq_one_letter_code
_entity_poly.pdbx_strand_id
1 'polypeptide(L)'
;MIRVLIADDQAMVRTGFGMIIGAQPDMTVVGEAADGIAAVEMTRRLRPDVVLLDIRMPRLDGLEALRLLAGPGVADPVRVVVVTTFDLDEYVHTALSHGACGFLLKDSGPTLLVEAVRAAVSGDALISPSITVRLLEHLSSPAAPRDDAGLSPRELDVVKLVARGLTNAEIAGQLFIAVGTVKTHLASVQAKLPARNRVEIAAWAWERRLVS
;
A
#
# COMPACT_ATOMS: atom_id res chain seq x y z
N MET A 1 -12.88 -17.19 -22.30
CA MET A 1 -13.36 -17.43 -20.92
C MET A 1 -12.29 -16.93 -19.98
N ILE A 2 -12.63 -15.95 -19.13
CA ILE A 2 -11.69 -15.27 -18.22
C ILE A 2 -11.35 -16.24 -17.07
N ARG A 3 -10.08 -16.49 -16.87
CA ARG A 3 -9.56 -17.40 -15.83
C ARG A 3 -9.19 -16.61 -14.59
N VAL A 4 -9.90 -16.85 -13.50
CA VAL A 4 -9.75 -16.09 -12.24
C VAL A 4 -9.14 -16.97 -11.15
N LEU A 5 -8.09 -16.49 -10.48
CA LEU A 5 -7.57 -17.03 -9.24
C LEU A 5 -8.09 -16.17 -8.08
N ILE A 6 -8.56 -16.82 -7.02
CA ILE A 6 -9.03 -16.14 -5.80
C ILE A 6 -8.04 -16.40 -4.67
N ALA A 7 -7.52 -15.35 -4.05
CA ALA A 7 -6.57 -15.42 -2.94
C ALA A 7 -7.09 -14.62 -1.74
N ASP A 8 -7.48 -15.32 -0.69
CA ASP A 8 -8.04 -14.74 0.53
C ASP A 8 -7.87 -15.77 1.67
N ASP A 9 -7.55 -15.35 2.88
CA ASP A 9 -7.38 -16.28 4.01
C ASP A 9 -8.71 -16.85 4.52
N GLN A 10 -9.82 -16.13 4.30
CA GLN A 10 -11.15 -16.49 4.75
C GLN A 10 -11.85 -17.44 3.75
N ALA A 11 -12.05 -18.71 4.13
CA ALA A 11 -12.69 -19.70 3.27
C ALA A 11 -14.11 -19.28 2.80
N MET A 12 -14.87 -18.61 3.66
CA MET A 12 -16.21 -18.12 3.32
C MET A 12 -16.17 -17.08 2.19
N VAL A 13 -15.20 -16.19 2.20
CA VAL A 13 -15.00 -15.17 1.16
C VAL A 13 -14.63 -15.83 -0.16
N ARG A 14 -13.68 -16.78 -0.15
CA ARG A 14 -13.31 -17.52 -1.37
C ARG A 14 -14.52 -18.26 -1.97
N THR A 15 -15.31 -18.95 -1.14
CA THR A 15 -16.55 -19.62 -1.58
C THR A 15 -17.55 -18.62 -2.17
N GLY A 16 -17.77 -17.48 -1.51
CA GLY A 16 -18.68 -16.44 -1.99
C GLY A 16 -18.23 -15.86 -3.35
N PHE A 17 -16.98 -15.49 -3.48
CA PHE A 17 -16.43 -14.99 -4.75
C PHE A 17 -16.44 -16.08 -5.82
N GLY A 18 -16.16 -17.32 -5.46
CA GLY A 18 -16.24 -18.49 -6.36
C GLY A 18 -17.64 -18.65 -6.94
N MET A 19 -18.69 -18.52 -6.14
CA MET A 19 -20.09 -18.56 -6.58
C MET A 19 -20.43 -17.38 -7.52
N ILE A 20 -20.00 -16.16 -7.17
CA ILE A 20 -20.26 -14.96 -7.98
C ILE A 20 -19.59 -15.07 -9.37
N ILE A 21 -18.30 -15.43 -9.40
CA ILE A 21 -17.53 -15.59 -10.63
C ILE A 21 -18.04 -16.79 -11.43
N GLY A 22 -18.29 -17.93 -10.79
CA GLY A 22 -18.78 -19.15 -11.46
C GLY A 22 -20.20 -19.03 -12.04
N ALA A 23 -20.99 -18.05 -11.57
CA ALA A 23 -22.29 -17.73 -12.16
C ALA A 23 -22.19 -16.93 -13.48
N GLN A 24 -21.00 -16.44 -13.85
CA GLN A 24 -20.82 -15.68 -15.08
C GLN A 24 -20.48 -16.61 -16.25
N PRO A 25 -21.15 -16.48 -17.43
CA PRO A 25 -20.93 -17.36 -18.57
C PRO A 25 -19.54 -17.18 -19.23
N ASP A 26 -18.90 -16.07 -18.97
CA ASP A 26 -17.62 -15.66 -19.55
C ASP A 26 -16.41 -15.86 -18.60
N MET A 27 -16.64 -16.35 -17.38
CA MET A 27 -15.59 -16.49 -16.35
C MET A 27 -15.48 -17.91 -15.81
N THR A 28 -14.31 -18.26 -15.25
CA THR A 28 -14.10 -19.51 -14.54
C THR A 28 -13.05 -19.32 -13.43
N VAL A 29 -13.31 -19.91 -12.26
CA VAL A 29 -12.32 -19.97 -11.17
C VAL A 29 -11.35 -21.12 -11.48
N VAL A 30 -10.08 -20.80 -11.60
CA VAL A 30 -9.03 -21.78 -11.91
C VAL A 30 -8.25 -22.25 -10.67
N GLY A 31 -8.44 -21.57 -9.54
CA GLY A 31 -7.83 -21.95 -8.27
C GLY A 31 -8.21 -21.01 -7.13
N GLU A 32 -7.98 -21.50 -5.92
CA GLU A 32 -8.16 -20.76 -4.67
C GLU A 32 -6.90 -20.87 -3.82
N ALA A 33 -6.42 -19.77 -3.27
CA ALA A 33 -5.27 -19.69 -2.38
C ALA A 33 -5.69 -19.12 -1.02
N ALA A 34 -5.18 -19.71 0.06
CA ALA A 34 -5.48 -19.24 1.42
C ALA A 34 -4.41 -18.33 2.02
N ASP A 35 -3.37 -18.01 1.27
CA ASP A 35 -2.27 -17.14 1.68
C ASP A 35 -1.46 -16.64 0.47
N GLY A 36 -0.60 -15.65 0.71
CA GLY A 36 0.15 -15.01 -0.36
C GLY A 36 1.19 -15.90 -1.03
N ILE A 37 1.80 -16.86 -0.32
CA ILE A 37 2.76 -17.80 -0.92
C ILE A 37 2.02 -18.71 -1.92
N ALA A 38 0.92 -19.32 -1.49
CA ALA A 38 0.08 -20.13 -2.36
C ALA A 38 -0.45 -19.35 -3.56
N ALA A 39 -0.85 -18.07 -3.35
CA ALA A 39 -1.30 -17.17 -4.42
C ALA A 39 -0.21 -16.99 -5.49
N VAL A 40 1.03 -16.71 -5.10
CA VAL A 40 2.15 -16.53 -6.02
C VAL A 40 2.48 -17.82 -6.77
N GLU A 41 2.59 -18.94 -6.06
CA GLU A 41 2.89 -20.25 -6.67
C GLU A 41 1.81 -20.70 -7.67
N MET A 42 0.53 -20.56 -7.26
CA MET A 42 -0.60 -20.94 -8.12
C MET A 42 -0.72 -20.01 -9.34
N THR A 43 -0.48 -18.72 -9.18
CA THR A 43 -0.49 -17.78 -10.31
C THR A 43 0.56 -18.17 -11.35
N ARG A 44 1.79 -18.46 -10.93
CA ARG A 44 2.86 -18.89 -11.84
C ARG A 44 2.55 -20.21 -12.56
N ARG A 45 1.92 -21.16 -11.86
CA ARG A 45 1.57 -22.49 -12.39
C ARG A 45 0.34 -22.42 -13.30
N LEU A 46 -0.73 -21.75 -12.87
CA LEU A 46 -2.04 -21.78 -13.52
C LEU A 46 -2.16 -20.69 -14.59
N ARG A 47 -1.34 -19.64 -14.53
CA ARG A 47 -1.38 -18.47 -15.41
C ARG A 47 -2.82 -17.94 -15.59
N PRO A 48 -3.47 -17.47 -14.51
CA PRO A 48 -4.80 -16.86 -14.59
C PRO A 48 -4.73 -15.55 -15.40
N ASP A 49 -5.87 -15.12 -15.96
CA ASP A 49 -5.99 -13.81 -16.59
C ASP A 49 -6.08 -12.69 -15.54
N VAL A 50 -6.73 -13.01 -14.38
CA VAL A 50 -6.90 -12.08 -13.25
C VAL A 50 -6.72 -12.80 -11.93
N VAL A 51 -6.11 -12.14 -10.97
CA VAL A 51 -6.03 -12.56 -9.56
C VAL A 51 -6.87 -11.60 -8.72
N LEU A 52 -7.86 -12.11 -7.99
CA LEU A 52 -8.52 -11.41 -6.88
C LEU A 52 -7.68 -11.65 -5.64
N LEU A 53 -7.17 -10.58 -5.02
CA LEU A 53 -6.15 -10.69 -3.97
C LEU A 53 -6.54 -9.88 -2.73
N ASP A 54 -6.69 -10.57 -1.60
CA ASP A 54 -6.79 -9.86 -0.30
C ASP A 54 -5.41 -9.36 0.15
N ILE A 55 -5.41 -8.29 0.93
CA ILE A 55 -4.19 -7.71 1.54
C ILE A 55 -3.78 -8.53 2.76
N ARG A 56 -4.71 -8.82 3.67
CA ARG A 56 -4.41 -9.44 4.94
C ARG A 56 -4.45 -10.96 4.86
N MET A 57 -3.32 -11.54 4.54
CA MET A 57 -3.15 -12.99 4.49
C MET A 57 -1.95 -13.45 5.32
N PRO A 58 -1.98 -14.68 5.87
CA PRO A 58 -0.86 -15.25 6.60
C PRO A 58 0.33 -15.57 5.69
N ARG A 59 1.50 -15.77 6.27
CA ARG A 59 2.78 -16.15 5.65
C ARG A 59 3.39 -15.08 4.74
N LEU A 60 2.66 -14.61 3.76
CA LEU A 60 3.01 -13.52 2.86
C LEU A 60 1.78 -12.64 2.70
N ASP A 61 1.89 -11.35 3.03
CA ASP A 61 0.78 -10.41 2.84
C ASP A 61 0.49 -10.13 1.37
N GLY A 62 -0.73 -9.64 1.08
CA GLY A 62 -1.17 -9.46 -0.30
C GLY A 62 -0.43 -8.34 -1.03
N LEU A 63 0.07 -7.31 -0.35
CA LEU A 63 0.82 -6.24 -1.02
C LEU A 63 2.20 -6.74 -1.49
N GLU A 64 2.83 -7.60 -0.69
CA GLU A 64 4.09 -8.23 -1.09
C GLU A 64 3.85 -9.28 -2.18
N ALA A 65 2.76 -10.07 -2.10
CA ALA A 65 2.36 -10.97 -3.17
C ALA A 65 2.08 -10.21 -4.49
N LEU A 66 1.36 -9.08 -4.42
CA LEU A 66 1.11 -8.19 -5.54
C LEU A 66 2.42 -7.69 -6.18
N ARG A 67 3.37 -7.23 -5.35
CA ARG A 67 4.67 -6.77 -5.83
C ARG A 67 5.42 -7.86 -6.60
N LEU A 68 5.33 -9.11 -6.14
CA LEU A 68 5.96 -10.27 -6.81
C LEU A 68 5.24 -10.70 -8.11
N LEU A 69 3.96 -10.38 -8.25
CA LEU A 69 3.10 -10.77 -9.38
C LEU A 69 2.97 -9.69 -10.45
N ALA A 70 2.95 -8.42 -10.06
CA ALA A 70 2.66 -7.31 -10.96
C ALA A 70 3.54 -6.07 -10.72
N GLY A 71 4.47 -6.11 -9.75
CA GLY A 71 5.29 -4.97 -9.38
C GLY A 71 6.29 -4.54 -10.45
N PRO A 72 6.92 -3.36 -10.27
CA PRO A 72 7.94 -2.86 -11.18
C PRO A 72 9.05 -3.88 -11.41
N GLY A 73 9.37 -4.16 -12.67
CA GLY A 73 10.41 -5.11 -13.06
C GLY A 73 9.95 -6.56 -13.24
N VAL A 74 8.66 -6.88 -13.00
CA VAL A 74 8.09 -8.18 -13.37
C VAL A 74 7.94 -8.25 -14.89
N ALA A 75 8.58 -9.23 -15.53
CA ALA A 75 8.64 -9.32 -16.99
C ALA A 75 7.29 -9.65 -17.64
N ASP A 76 6.43 -10.42 -16.96
CA ASP A 76 5.09 -10.83 -17.41
C ASP A 76 4.10 -10.60 -16.26
N PRO A 77 3.69 -9.35 -16.02
CA PRO A 77 2.83 -9.02 -14.89
C PRO A 77 1.41 -9.55 -15.12
N VAL A 78 0.90 -10.28 -14.13
CA VAL A 78 -0.52 -10.69 -14.12
C VAL A 78 -1.40 -9.53 -13.66
N ARG A 79 -2.62 -9.48 -14.13
CA ARG A 79 -3.61 -8.49 -13.68
C ARG A 79 -4.09 -8.84 -12.27
N VAL A 80 -3.93 -7.91 -11.34
CA VAL A 80 -4.34 -8.11 -9.95
C VAL A 80 -5.37 -7.06 -9.56
N VAL A 81 -6.53 -7.54 -9.11
CA VAL A 81 -7.56 -6.73 -8.46
C VAL A 81 -7.48 -7.00 -6.96
N VAL A 82 -7.15 -5.99 -6.19
CA VAL A 82 -7.13 -6.07 -4.73
C VAL A 82 -8.55 -6.00 -4.20
N VAL A 83 -8.92 -6.93 -3.31
CA VAL A 83 -10.26 -6.98 -2.68
C VAL A 83 -10.09 -7.19 -1.18
N THR A 84 -10.34 -6.16 -0.38
CA THR A 84 -10.04 -6.19 1.05
C THR A 84 -11.16 -5.58 1.91
N THR A 85 -11.16 -5.88 3.20
CA THR A 85 -12.02 -5.19 4.19
C THR A 85 -11.39 -3.87 4.67
N PHE A 86 -10.12 -3.65 4.40
CA PHE A 86 -9.38 -2.49 4.90
C PHE A 86 -9.29 -1.42 3.82
N ASP A 87 -9.76 -0.23 4.15
CA ASP A 87 -9.80 0.95 3.29
C ASP A 87 -8.75 2.00 3.71
N LEU A 88 -7.64 1.58 4.33
CA LEU A 88 -6.58 2.50 4.71
C LEU A 88 -5.91 3.07 3.46
N ASP A 89 -5.86 4.40 3.37
CA ASP A 89 -5.32 5.13 2.21
C ASP A 89 -3.90 4.70 1.83
N GLU A 90 -3.10 4.33 2.84
CA GLU A 90 -1.75 3.80 2.65
C GLU A 90 -1.72 2.51 1.83
N TYR A 91 -2.71 1.63 2.03
CA TYR A 91 -2.81 0.37 1.27
C TYR A 91 -3.22 0.61 -0.18
N VAL A 92 -4.13 1.55 -0.42
CA VAL A 92 -4.56 1.89 -1.79
C VAL A 92 -3.38 2.44 -2.59
N HIS A 93 -2.65 3.42 -2.03
CA HIS A 93 -1.47 3.99 -2.69
C HIS A 93 -0.40 2.92 -2.97
N THR A 94 -0.10 2.09 -1.97
CA THR A 94 0.89 1.01 -2.10
C THR A 94 0.46 -0.02 -3.14
N ALA A 95 -0.81 -0.44 -3.14
CA ALA A 95 -1.33 -1.39 -4.12
C ALA A 95 -1.21 -0.86 -5.56
N LEU A 96 -1.61 0.38 -5.80
CA LEU A 96 -1.49 1.01 -7.12
C LEU A 96 -0.03 1.14 -7.57
N SER A 97 0.88 1.52 -6.67
CA SER A 97 2.31 1.61 -6.97
C SER A 97 2.97 0.24 -7.24
N HIS A 98 2.40 -0.84 -6.70
CA HIS A 98 2.80 -2.22 -6.96
C HIS A 98 2.10 -2.86 -8.15
N GLY A 99 1.35 -2.09 -8.96
CA GLY A 99 0.78 -2.54 -10.21
C GLY A 99 -0.62 -3.17 -10.11
N ALA A 100 -1.37 -2.92 -9.04
CA ALA A 100 -2.78 -3.30 -9.00
C ALA A 100 -3.55 -2.59 -10.12
N CYS A 101 -4.36 -3.34 -10.87
CA CYS A 101 -5.24 -2.79 -11.90
C CYS A 101 -6.67 -2.55 -11.39
N GLY A 102 -6.96 -2.87 -10.13
CA GLY A 102 -8.24 -2.58 -9.49
C GLY A 102 -8.13 -2.65 -7.96
N PHE A 103 -9.03 -1.94 -7.28
CA PHE A 103 -9.11 -1.95 -5.83
C PHE A 103 -10.57 -1.87 -5.39
N LEU A 104 -11.04 -2.90 -4.67
CA LEU A 104 -12.41 -3.03 -4.18
C LEU A 104 -12.43 -3.28 -2.67
N LEU A 105 -13.52 -2.89 -2.05
CA LEU A 105 -13.87 -3.36 -0.70
C LEU A 105 -14.68 -4.67 -0.81
N LYS A 106 -14.53 -5.57 0.16
CA LYS A 106 -15.26 -6.86 0.18
C LYS A 106 -16.77 -6.69 0.26
N ASP A 107 -17.27 -5.54 0.68
CA ASP A 107 -18.68 -5.15 0.73
C ASP A 107 -19.19 -4.46 -0.55
N SER A 108 -18.34 -4.27 -1.56
CA SER A 108 -18.71 -3.57 -2.81
C SER A 108 -19.79 -4.24 -3.66
N GLY A 109 -20.23 -5.43 -3.27
CA GLY A 109 -21.27 -6.18 -3.94
C GLY A 109 -20.83 -6.95 -5.19
N PRO A 110 -21.63 -7.96 -5.62
CA PRO A 110 -21.25 -8.90 -6.67
C PRO A 110 -21.08 -8.27 -8.05
N THR A 111 -21.91 -7.29 -8.38
CA THR A 111 -21.86 -6.62 -9.68
C THR A 111 -20.51 -5.92 -9.88
N LEU A 112 -20.05 -5.18 -8.87
CA LEU A 112 -18.81 -4.43 -8.97
C LEU A 112 -17.57 -5.36 -9.03
N LEU A 113 -17.62 -6.50 -8.34
CA LEU A 113 -16.59 -7.53 -8.41
C LEU A 113 -16.46 -8.10 -9.83
N VAL A 114 -17.57 -8.44 -10.48
CA VAL A 114 -17.59 -8.95 -11.85
C VAL A 114 -17.09 -7.90 -12.85
N GLU A 115 -17.53 -6.66 -12.73
CA GLU A 115 -17.09 -5.56 -13.60
C GLU A 115 -15.59 -5.27 -13.41
N ALA A 116 -15.05 -5.39 -12.20
CA ALA A 116 -13.62 -5.21 -11.96
C ALA A 116 -12.77 -6.29 -12.65
N VAL A 117 -13.23 -7.54 -12.66
CA VAL A 117 -12.56 -8.62 -13.40
C VAL A 117 -12.59 -8.34 -14.91
N ARG A 118 -13.72 -7.89 -15.46
CA ARG A 118 -13.84 -7.53 -16.88
C ARG A 118 -12.96 -6.35 -17.26
N ALA A 119 -12.99 -5.28 -16.45
CA ALA A 119 -12.15 -4.11 -16.64
C ALA A 119 -10.65 -4.47 -16.65
N ALA A 120 -10.22 -5.29 -15.68
CA ALA A 120 -8.84 -5.75 -15.60
C ALA A 120 -8.40 -6.46 -16.90
N VAL A 121 -9.22 -7.34 -17.47
CA VAL A 121 -8.91 -8.04 -18.73
C VAL A 121 -8.87 -7.08 -19.92
N SER A 122 -9.74 -6.08 -19.95
CA SER A 122 -9.78 -5.07 -21.01
C SER A 122 -8.60 -4.08 -20.95
N GLY A 123 -7.81 -4.11 -19.87
CA GLY A 123 -6.70 -3.17 -19.65
C GLY A 123 -7.13 -1.87 -18.99
N ASP A 124 -8.37 -1.82 -18.50
CA ASP A 124 -8.90 -0.70 -17.72
C ASP A 124 -8.66 -0.92 -16.22
N ALA A 125 -8.70 0.16 -15.46
CA ALA A 125 -8.65 0.10 -13.99
C ALA A 125 -10.04 0.36 -13.41
N LEU A 126 -10.45 -0.45 -12.42
CA LEU A 126 -11.66 -0.20 -11.67
C LEU A 126 -11.36 -0.08 -10.18
N ILE A 127 -11.65 1.10 -9.64
CA ILE A 127 -11.53 1.40 -8.21
C ILE A 127 -12.94 1.69 -7.69
N SER A 128 -13.29 1.14 -6.51
CA SER A 128 -14.62 1.39 -5.95
C SER A 128 -14.87 2.89 -5.75
N PRO A 129 -16.12 3.38 -5.94
CA PRO A 129 -16.43 4.81 -5.82
C PRO A 129 -16.00 5.43 -4.48
N SER A 130 -16.18 4.71 -3.38
CA SER A 130 -15.76 5.15 -2.03
C SER A 130 -14.26 5.40 -1.94
N ILE A 131 -13.46 4.51 -2.51
CA ILE A 131 -11.99 4.65 -2.58
C ILE A 131 -11.60 5.78 -3.53
N THR A 132 -12.29 5.91 -4.67
CA THR A 132 -12.03 6.99 -5.64
C THR A 132 -12.23 8.37 -5.03
N VAL A 133 -13.31 8.58 -4.28
CA VAL A 133 -13.56 9.86 -3.58
C VAL A 133 -12.41 10.18 -2.63
N ARG A 134 -11.97 9.22 -1.83
CA ARG A 134 -10.87 9.40 -0.88
C ARG A 134 -9.53 9.67 -1.57
N LEU A 135 -9.22 8.97 -2.66
CA LEU A 135 -8.03 9.27 -3.46
C LEU A 135 -8.07 10.69 -4.01
N LEU A 136 -9.23 11.16 -4.48
CA LEU A 136 -9.41 12.53 -4.96
C LEU A 136 -9.29 13.55 -3.83
N GLU A 137 -9.78 13.26 -2.64
CA GLU A 137 -9.59 14.11 -1.45
C GLU A 137 -8.11 14.24 -1.08
N HIS A 138 -7.34 13.14 -1.15
CA HIS A 138 -5.88 13.17 -0.93
C HIS A 138 -5.11 13.90 -2.03
N LEU A 139 -5.55 13.78 -3.28
CA LEU A 139 -4.97 14.51 -4.41
C LEU A 139 -5.39 15.99 -4.42
N SER A 140 -6.60 16.27 -3.95
CA SER A 140 -7.18 17.63 -3.86
C SER A 140 -6.78 18.34 -2.56
N SER A 141 -6.39 17.61 -1.52
CA SER A 141 -5.59 18.19 -0.45
C SER A 141 -4.32 18.66 -1.13
N PRO A 142 -4.05 19.98 -1.22
CA PRO A 142 -2.77 20.42 -1.72
C PRO A 142 -1.78 19.60 -0.91
N ALA A 143 -0.93 18.84 -1.57
CA ALA A 143 0.30 18.36 -0.95
C ALA A 143 0.84 19.62 -0.31
N ALA A 144 0.69 19.73 1.02
CA ALA A 144 1.30 20.86 1.73
C ALA A 144 2.70 20.89 1.16
N PRO A 145 3.12 21.99 0.54
CA PRO A 145 4.42 22.01 -0.10
C PRO A 145 5.32 21.36 0.90
N ARG A 146 6.12 20.39 0.46
CA ARG A 146 7.19 19.87 1.30
C ARG A 146 8.09 21.05 1.54
N ASP A 147 7.58 21.94 2.36
CA ASP A 147 8.31 23.00 2.95
C ASP A 147 9.16 22.32 4.00
N ASP A 148 10.24 21.72 3.50
CA ASP A 148 11.28 21.10 4.30
C ASP A 148 11.93 22.18 5.20
N ALA A 149 11.38 23.39 5.21
CA ALA A 149 11.89 24.59 5.89
C ALA A 149 13.39 24.77 5.62
N GLY A 150 13.88 24.35 4.44
CA GLY A 150 15.27 24.35 4.07
C GLY A 150 16.13 23.34 4.84
N LEU A 151 15.52 22.31 5.42
CA LEU A 151 16.25 21.21 6.08
C LEU A 151 16.94 20.33 5.02
N SER A 152 18.17 19.97 5.28
CA SER A 152 18.89 18.97 4.47
C SER A 152 18.28 17.58 4.71
N PRO A 153 18.48 16.60 3.78
CA PRO A 153 18.03 15.22 3.98
C PRO A 153 18.47 14.63 5.33
N ARG A 154 19.69 14.95 5.76
CA ARG A 154 20.25 14.45 7.03
C ARG A 154 19.61 15.08 8.26
N GLU A 155 19.24 16.35 8.17
CA GLU A 155 18.48 17.04 9.22
C GLU A 155 17.07 16.48 9.31
N LEU A 156 16.42 16.18 8.19
CA LEU A 156 15.11 15.51 8.16
C LEU A 156 15.16 14.12 8.80
N ASP A 157 16.18 13.32 8.55
CA ASP A 157 16.37 12.04 9.21
C ASP A 157 16.44 12.20 10.73
N VAL A 158 17.22 13.18 11.21
CA VAL A 158 17.33 13.49 12.64
C VAL A 158 15.96 13.94 13.20
N VAL A 159 15.26 14.82 12.52
CA VAL A 159 13.93 15.32 12.93
C VAL A 159 12.92 14.19 13.07
N LYS A 160 12.87 13.26 12.13
CA LYS A 160 11.99 12.08 12.19
C LYS A 160 12.27 11.21 13.43
N LEU A 161 13.53 11.01 13.76
CA LEU A 161 13.91 10.19 14.93
C LEU A 161 13.65 10.93 16.24
N VAL A 162 13.80 12.25 16.27
CA VAL A 162 13.39 13.10 17.39
C VAL A 162 11.87 12.98 17.64
N ALA A 163 11.07 13.04 16.58
CA ALA A 163 9.62 12.94 16.66
C ALA A 163 9.15 11.56 17.17
N ARG A 164 9.96 10.52 16.97
CA ARG A 164 9.73 9.18 17.53
C ARG A 164 10.20 9.05 18.98
N GLY A 165 10.70 10.12 19.59
CA GLY A 165 11.11 10.14 21.01
C GLY A 165 12.52 9.63 21.30
N LEU A 166 13.35 9.33 20.28
CA LEU A 166 14.69 8.79 20.46
C LEU A 166 15.64 9.81 21.10
N THR A 167 16.50 9.37 22.01
CA THR A 167 17.61 10.17 22.57
C THR A 167 18.70 10.44 21.53
N ASN A 168 19.59 11.41 21.77
CA ASN A 168 20.71 11.69 20.87
C ASN A 168 21.66 10.49 20.70
N ALA A 169 21.79 9.64 21.71
CA ALA A 169 22.62 8.43 21.64
C ALA A 169 21.98 7.37 20.71
N GLU A 170 20.66 7.16 20.83
CA GLU A 170 19.90 6.24 19.98
C GLU A 170 19.88 6.71 18.52
N ILE A 171 19.68 8.03 18.30
CA ILE A 171 19.77 8.63 16.94
C ILE A 171 21.15 8.43 16.34
N ALA A 172 22.20 8.67 17.13
CA ALA A 172 23.59 8.46 16.71
C ALA A 172 23.83 7.00 16.29
N GLY A 173 23.30 6.04 17.07
CA GLY A 173 23.38 4.62 16.74
C GLY A 173 22.64 4.25 15.46
N GLN A 174 21.39 4.74 15.29
CA GLN A 174 20.59 4.45 14.09
C GLN A 174 21.14 5.08 12.81
N LEU A 175 21.71 6.28 12.92
CA LEU A 175 22.25 6.99 11.75
C LEU A 175 23.73 6.71 11.49
N PHE A 176 24.37 5.90 12.35
CA PHE A 176 25.81 5.59 12.29
C PHE A 176 26.70 6.84 12.28
N ILE A 177 26.40 7.80 13.20
CA ILE A 177 27.14 9.05 13.36
C ILE A 177 27.51 9.30 14.82
N ALA A 178 28.42 10.22 15.10
CA ALA A 178 28.76 10.60 16.46
C ALA A 178 27.61 11.39 17.14
N VAL A 179 27.45 11.25 18.46
CA VAL A 179 26.45 12.03 19.24
C VAL A 179 26.66 13.53 19.09
N GLY A 180 27.92 13.98 18.95
CA GLY A 180 28.25 15.39 18.65
C GLY A 180 27.66 15.86 17.33
N THR A 181 27.67 15.01 16.30
CA THR A 181 27.09 15.30 14.99
C THR A 181 25.57 15.44 15.07
N VAL A 182 24.88 14.59 15.86
CA VAL A 182 23.45 14.72 16.12
C VAL A 182 23.14 16.08 16.77
N LYS A 183 23.92 16.51 17.77
CA LYS A 183 23.75 17.82 18.41
C LYS A 183 23.93 18.96 17.42
N THR A 184 24.90 18.88 16.50
CA THR A 184 25.12 19.87 15.45
C THR A 184 23.92 19.95 14.50
N HIS A 185 23.40 18.80 14.05
CA HIS A 185 22.18 18.77 13.23
C HIS A 185 20.98 19.37 13.95
N LEU A 186 20.79 19.06 15.25
CA LEU A 186 19.67 19.64 16.04
C LEU A 186 19.81 21.16 16.18
N ALA A 187 21.02 21.67 16.41
CA ALA A 187 21.24 23.13 16.45
C ALA A 187 20.94 23.79 15.11
N SER A 188 21.34 23.16 14.00
CA SER A 188 21.02 23.66 12.65
C SER A 188 19.50 23.60 12.37
N VAL A 189 18.83 22.53 12.77
CA VAL A 189 17.37 22.38 12.67
C VAL A 189 16.67 23.50 13.45
N GLN A 190 17.08 23.77 14.70
CA GLN A 190 16.52 24.86 15.51
C GLN A 190 16.75 26.25 14.90
N ALA A 191 17.84 26.46 14.19
CA ALA A 191 18.06 27.72 13.48
C ALA A 191 17.19 27.90 12.24
N LYS A 192 16.70 26.80 11.65
CA LYS A 192 15.87 26.80 10.43
C LYS A 192 14.38 26.72 10.73
N LEU A 193 14.01 26.07 11.84
CA LEU A 193 12.61 25.93 12.26
C LEU A 193 12.24 26.94 13.34
N PRO A 194 10.96 27.36 13.44
CA PRO A 194 10.47 28.16 14.56
C PRO A 194 10.30 27.28 15.81
N ALA A 195 11.37 26.58 16.22
CA ALA A 195 11.35 25.60 17.30
C ALA A 195 12.43 25.96 18.34
N ARG A 196 11.99 26.28 19.56
CA ARG A 196 12.88 26.70 20.67
C ARG A 196 13.51 25.53 21.41
N ASN A 197 12.95 24.36 21.27
CA ASN A 197 13.37 23.15 21.98
C ASN A 197 13.04 21.87 21.20
N ARG A 198 13.53 20.72 21.69
CA ARG A 198 13.33 19.41 21.08
C ARG A 198 11.86 19.01 20.97
N VAL A 199 11.01 19.41 21.90
CA VAL A 199 9.58 19.07 21.89
C VAL A 199 8.89 19.80 20.74
N GLU A 200 9.24 21.07 20.52
CA GLU A 200 8.71 21.85 19.39
C GLU A 200 9.19 21.32 18.03
N ILE A 201 10.41 20.78 17.94
CA ILE A 201 10.87 20.05 16.74
C ILE A 201 10.00 18.80 16.49
N ALA A 202 9.72 18.02 17.55
CA ALA A 202 8.86 16.85 17.44
C ALA A 202 7.43 17.24 17.03
N ALA A 203 6.83 18.25 17.66
CA ALA A 203 5.51 18.77 17.32
C ALA A 203 5.44 19.23 15.86
N TRP A 204 6.42 20.00 15.39
CA TRP A 204 6.53 20.44 14.01
C TRP A 204 6.56 19.25 13.02
N ALA A 205 7.29 18.17 13.35
CA ALA A 205 7.36 16.99 12.52
C ALA A 205 6.02 16.23 12.45
N TRP A 206 5.29 16.15 13.56
CA TRP A 206 3.95 15.56 13.62
C TRP A 206 2.92 16.37 12.84
N GLU A 207 2.90 17.70 13.01
CA GLU A 207 2.01 18.61 12.26
C GLU A 207 2.19 18.48 10.75
N ARG A 208 3.41 18.20 10.31
CA ARG A 208 3.75 18.01 8.88
C ARG A 208 3.72 16.56 8.42
N ARG A 209 3.25 15.67 9.27
CA ARG A 209 3.15 14.22 8.97
C ARG A 209 4.46 13.59 8.46
N LEU A 210 5.62 14.06 8.95
CA LEU A 210 6.92 13.48 8.64
C LEU A 210 7.14 12.15 9.35
N VAL A 211 6.34 11.85 10.36
CA VAL A 211 6.28 10.59 11.11
C VAL A 211 4.82 10.18 11.31
N SER A 212 4.57 8.89 11.30
CA SER A 212 3.29 8.22 11.55
C SER A 212 3.41 7.30 12.74
#